data_24dc62d81d72a4970505e13f73ddddca
#
_entry.id   24dc62d81d72a4970505e13f73ddddca
#
_cell.length_a   1.000
_cell.length_b   1.000
_cell.length_c   1.000
_cell.angle_alpha   90.00
_cell.angle_beta   90.00
_cell.angle_gamma   90.00
#
_symmetry.space_group_name_H-M   'P 1'
#
loop_
_entity.id
_entity.type
_entity.pdbx_description
1 polymer ?
#
loop_
_entity_poly.entity_id
_entity_poly.type
_entity_poly.pdbx_seq_one_letter_code
_entity_poly.pdbx_strand_id
1 'polypeptide(L)'
;MTVSPENPVYNGGQQIPSVAVQVGDTILKENDQYQLSYAQMVGGAAATFDPATDTTALVNAGTYYLYITGQNGYSGKIQKEYVIAQKDISDAAVEVTLQDNIDWDKVLADAAADPDNASATLTSCIKEVKDTARTDADAVDGVKNLVEGTDYTISLSKTGRGITLTGTGNYTGERY
;
A
#
# COMPACT_ATOMS: atom_id res chain seq x y z
N MET A 1 -21.33 -14.72 -2.62
CA MET A 1 -20.40 -13.73 -3.24
C MET A 1 -18.97 -14.10 -2.91
N THR A 2 -18.13 -14.19 -3.90
CA THR A 2 -16.68 -14.35 -3.77
C THR A 2 -15.97 -13.16 -4.38
N VAL A 3 -14.80 -12.82 -3.85
CA VAL A 3 -13.95 -11.70 -4.30
C VAL A 3 -12.53 -12.24 -4.41
N SER A 4 -11.83 -11.96 -5.51
CA SER A 4 -10.47 -12.45 -5.75
C SER A 4 -9.60 -11.37 -6.41
N PRO A 5 -8.39 -11.12 -5.91
CA PRO A 5 -7.85 -11.62 -4.64
C PRO A 5 -8.62 -11.09 -3.44
N GLU A 6 -8.66 -11.81 -2.32
CA GLU A 6 -9.45 -11.41 -1.16
C GLU A 6 -8.77 -10.32 -0.33
N ASN A 7 -7.46 -10.41 -0.16
CA ASN A 7 -6.64 -9.45 0.61
C ASN A 7 -5.33 -9.18 -0.13
N PRO A 8 -5.34 -8.36 -1.18
CA PRO A 8 -4.10 -8.02 -1.88
C PRO A 8 -3.20 -7.14 -1.00
N VAL A 9 -1.90 -7.20 -1.26
CA VAL A 9 -0.91 -6.31 -0.67
C VAL A 9 -0.59 -5.20 -1.67
N TYR A 10 -0.36 -4.00 -1.19
CA TYR A 10 0.03 -2.85 -2.00
C TYR A 10 1.22 -3.19 -2.92
N ASN A 11 1.08 -2.85 -4.20
CA ASN A 11 2.08 -3.07 -5.23
C ASN A 11 2.25 -1.87 -6.19
N GLY A 12 1.58 -0.74 -5.90
CA GLY A 12 1.61 0.48 -6.69
C GLY A 12 0.66 0.51 -7.88
N GLY A 13 0.19 -0.63 -8.34
CA GLY A 13 -0.79 -0.72 -9.43
C GLY A 13 -2.22 -0.76 -8.93
N GLN A 14 -3.16 -0.54 -9.84
CA GLN A 14 -4.58 -0.66 -9.58
C GLN A 14 -4.97 -2.13 -9.37
N GLN A 15 -5.66 -2.44 -8.28
CA GLN A 15 -6.01 -3.80 -7.87
C GLN A 15 -7.53 -3.99 -7.85
N ILE A 16 -8.14 -4.03 -9.04
CA ILE A 16 -9.58 -4.26 -9.19
C ILE A 16 -9.87 -5.74 -8.93
N PRO A 17 -10.74 -6.08 -7.93
CA PRO A 17 -11.06 -7.47 -7.66
C PRO A 17 -12.03 -8.05 -8.70
N SER A 18 -11.86 -9.33 -9.01
CA SER A 18 -12.92 -10.11 -9.65
C SER A 18 -14.00 -10.47 -8.64
N VAL A 19 -15.26 -10.23 -9.00
CA VAL A 19 -16.42 -10.49 -8.14
C VAL A 19 -17.32 -11.53 -8.80
N ALA A 20 -17.70 -12.58 -8.06
CA ALA A 20 -18.73 -13.53 -8.47
C ALA A 20 -19.86 -13.58 -7.45
N VAL A 21 -21.09 -13.42 -7.94
CA VAL A 21 -22.31 -13.49 -7.13
C VAL A 21 -23.07 -14.74 -7.51
N GLN A 22 -23.48 -15.53 -6.52
CA GLN A 22 -24.20 -16.78 -6.72
C GLN A 22 -25.44 -16.85 -5.82
N VAL A 23 -26.53 -17.36 -6.36
CA VAL A 23 -27.78 -17.67 -5.64
C VAL A 23 -28.16 -19.13 -5.91
N GLY A 24 -28.11 -19.98 -4.88
CA GLY A 24 -28.15 -21.43 -5.08
C GLY A 24 -26.99 -21.87 -5.96
N ASP A 25 -27.31 -22.62 -7.03
CA ASP A 25 -26.31 -23.09 -8.01
C ASP A 25 -26.14 -22.15 -9.21
N THR A 26 -26.82 -21.00 -9.20
CA THR A 26 -26.82 -20.06 -10.33
C THR A 26 -25.82 -18.92 -10.09
N ILE A 27 -24.84 -18.78 -10.98
CA ILE A 27 -23.95 -17.61 -11.02
C ILE A 27 -24.67 -16.48 -11.74
N LEU A 28 -24.78 -15.34 -11.08
CA LEU A 28 -25.45 -14.15 -11.62
C LEU A 28 -24.49 -13.37 -12.55
N LYS A 29 -25.09 -12.66 -13.51
CA LYS A 29 -24.40 -11.80 -14.46
C LYS A 29 -24.43 -10.35 -14.01
N GLU A 30 -23.26 -9.73 -13.94
CA GLU A 30 -23.12 -8.29 -13.71
C GLU A 30 -23.75 -7.49 -14.84
N ASN A 31 -24.31 -6.33 -14.50
CA ASN A 31 -25.06 -5.42 -15.38
C ASN A 31 -26.36 -6.02 -15.99
N ASP A 32 -26.69 -7.26 -15.63
CA ASP A 32 -27.96 -7.91 -15.99
C ASP A 32 -28.75 -8.26 -14.71
N GLN A 33 -28.22 -9.11 -13.85
CA GLN A 33 -28.91 -9.61 -12.66
C GLN A 33 -28.46 -8.93 -11.36
N TYR A 34 -27.32 -8.25 -11.38
CA TYR A 34 -26.87 -7.36 -10.31
C TYR A 34 -26.04 -6.21 -10.85
N GLN A 35 -25.97 -5.13 -10.06
CA GLN A 35 -25.06 -4.00 -10.26
C GLN A 35 -23.96 -4.05 -9.20
N LEU A 36 -22.71 -3.89 -9.64
CA LEU A 36 -21.56 -3.70 -8.74
C LEU A 36 -21.17 -2.23 -8.71
N SER A 37 -20.89 -1.71 -7.52
CA SER A 37 -20.34 -0.38 -7.34
C SER A 37 -19.27 -0.38 -6.23
N TYR A 38 -18.39 0.60 -6.28
CA TYR A 38 -17.24 0.73 -5.38
C TYR A 38 -17.32 2.04 -4.61
N ALA A 39 -16.84 2.04 -3.37
CA ALA A 39 -16.70 3.26 -2.58
C ALA A 39 -15.51 3.15 -1.61
N GLN A 40 -15.03 4.32 -1.19
CA GLN A 40 -14.09 4.49 -0.08
C GLN A 40 -14.69 5.47 0.93
N MET A 41 -14.42 5.26 2.22
CA MET A 41 -14.85 6.21 3.24
C MET A 41 -13.89 7.40 3.27
N VAL A 42 -14.42 8.58 3.03
CA VAL A 42 -13.67 9.85 3.08
C VAL A 42 -14.38 10.79 4.04
N GLY A 43 -13.71 11.16 5.12
CA GLY A 43 -14.30 12.04 6.14
C GLY A 43 -15.59 11.51 6.79
N GLY A 44 -15.75 10.19 6.86
CA GLY A 44 -16.94 9.54 7.42
C GLY A 44 -18.12 9.36 6.44
N ALA A 45 -17.97 9.78 5.18
CA ALA A 45 -18.95 9.58 4.11
C ALA A 45 -18.42 8.61 3.04
N ALA A 46 -19.32 7.82 2.45
CA ALA A 46 -18.96 6.95 1.34
C ALA A 46 -18.83 7.77 0.05
N ALA A 47 -17.61 7.84 -0.49
CA ALA A 47 -17.33 8.39 -1.80
C ALA A 47 -17.29 7.25 -2.83
N THR A 48 -18.23 7.24 -3.75
CA THR A 48 -18.31 6.24 -4.84
C THR A 48 -17.35 6.60 -5.97
N PHE A 49 -16.79 5.59 -6.61
CA PHE A 49 -15.93 5.72 -7.78
C PHE A 49 -16.16 4.58 -8.77
N ASP A 50 -15.70 4.75 -10.00
CA ASP A 50 -15.67 3.71 -11.02
C ASP A 50 -14.20 3.38 -11.36
N PRO A 51 -13.69 2.20 -10.97
CA PRO A 51 -12.29 1.85 -11.21
C PRO A 51 -11.95 1.67 -12.70
N ALA A 52 -12.94 1.56 -13.58
CA ALA A 52 -12.69 1.50 -15.02
C ALA A 52 -12.33 2.87 -15.61
N THR A 53 -12.76 3.95 -14.97
CA THR A 53 -12.52 5.34 -15.42
C THR A 53 -11.55 6.09 -14.50
N ASP A 54 -11.50 5.72 -13.22
CA ASP A 54 -10.57 6.28 -12.23
C ASP A 54 -9.39 5.32 -12.00
N THR A 55 -8.30 5.52 -12.73
CA THR A 55 -7.08 4.71 -12.63
C THR A 55 -6.31 4.90 -11.33
N THR A 56 -6.67 5.89 -10.50
CA THR A 56 -6.08 6.12 -9.18
C THR A 56 -6.82 5.38 -8.06
N ALA A 57 -8.04 4.90 -8.35
CA ALA A 57 -8.83 4.12 -7.41
C ALA A 57 -8.25 2.71 -7.22
N LEU A 58 -8.41 2.14 -6.03
CA LEU A 58 -7.92 0.79 -5.67
C LEU A 58 -6.40 0.61 -5.87
N VAL A 59 -5.62 1.68 -5.73
CA VAL A 59 -4.15 1.66 -5.80
C VAL A 59 -3.56 1.64 -4.40
N ASN A 60 -3.94 2.58 -3.55
CA ASN A 60 -3.35 2.76 -2.23
C ASN A 60 -3.82 1.69 -1.23
N ALA A 61 -2.98 1.38 -0.26
CA ALA A 61 -3.37 0.58 0.89
C ALA A 61 -4.53 1.26 1.64
N GLY A 62 -5.51 0.46 2.05
CA GLY A 62 -6.70 0.98 2.72
C GLY A 62 -7.91 0.08 2.59
N THR A 63 -9.02 0.52 3.19
CA THR A 63 -10.28 -0.20 3.14
C THR A 63 -11.21 0.43 2.12
N TYR A 64 -11.70 -0.39 1.23
CA TYR A 64 -12.68 -0.09 0.20
C TYR A 64 -13.95 -0.91 0.41
N TYR A 65 -15.04 -0.53 -0.20
CA TYR A 65 -16.32 -1.21 -0.08
C TYR A 65 -16.88 -1.56 -1.46
N LEU A 66 -17.30 -2.80 -1.58
CA LEU A 66 -18.02 -3.33 -2.74
C LEU A 66 -19.51 -3.39 -2.38
N TYR A 67 -20.36 -2.79 -3.19
CA TYR A 67 -21.80 -2.83 -3.06
C TYR A 67 -22.42 -3.57 -4.24
N ILE A 68 -23.21 -4.59 -3.94
CA ILE A 68 -23.96 -5.34 -4.93
C ILE A 68 -25.44 -5.07 -4.70
N THR A 69 -26.12 -4.65 -5.75
CA THR A 69 -27.57 -4.45 -5.75
C THR A 69 -28.22 -5.37 -6.78
N GLY A 70 -29.11 -6.24 -6.34
CA GLY A 70 -29.85 -7.12 -7.21
C GLY A 70 -30.80 -6.35 -8.15
N GLN A 71 -30.96 -6.87 -9.37
CA GLN A 71 -31.89 -6.33 -10.40
C GLN A 71 -32.45 -7.45 -11.27
N ASN A 72 -33.45 -7.14 -12.10
CA ASN A 72 -34.07 -8.06 -13.07
C ASN A 72 -34.50 -9.41 -12.48
N GLY A 73 -35.33 -9.35 -11.40
CA GLY A 73 -35.85 -10.54 -10.70
C GLY A 73 -35.06 -10.93 -9.46
N TYR A 74 -33.93 -10.32 -9.22
CA TYR A 74 -33.15 -10.43 -7.98
C TYR A 74 -33.27 -9.13 -7.18
N SER A 75 -33.37 -9.24 -5.86
CA SER A 75 -33.52 -8.10 -4.95
C SER A 75 -32.52 -8.18 -3.81
N GLY A 76 -32.36 -7.06 -3.10
CA GLY A 76 -31.48 -6.97 -1.94
C GLY A 76 -30.14 -6.30 -2.27
N LYS A 77 -29.37 -6.07 -1.19
CA LYS A 77 -28.05 -5.42 -1.26
C LYS A 77 -27.04 -6.22 -0.43
N ILE A 78 -25.84 -6.32 -0.92
CA ILE A 78 -24.68 -6.88 -0.22
C ILE A 78 -23.61 -5.79 -0.16
N GLN A 79 -22.99 -5.61 1.00
CA GLN A 79 -21.76 -4.83 1.18
C GLN A 79 -20.66 -5.77 1.61
N LYS A 80 -19.49 -5.66 1.00
CA LYS A 80 -18.28 -6.37 1.40
C LYS A 80 -17.12 -5.41 1.48
N GLU A 81 -16.32 -5.53 2.53
CA GLU A 81 -15.03 -4.86 2.61
C GLU A 81 -14.02 -5.52 1.66
N TYR A 82 -13.21 -4.68 1.06
CA TYR A 82 -12.06 -5.07 0.25
C TYR A 82 -10.85 -4.28 0.73
N VAL A 83 -9.89 -4.96 1.33
CA VAL A 83 -8.74 -4.32 1.97
C VAL A 83 -7.50 -4.56 1.11
N ILE A 84 -6.86 -3.47 0.67
CA ILE A 84 -5.49 -3.51 0.16
C ILE A 84 -4.57 -3.29 1.36
N ALA A 85 -3.86 -4.34 1.75
CA ALA A 85 -2.96 -4.28 2.91
C ALA A 85 -1.72 -3.43 2.59
N GLN A 86 -1.17 -2.74 3.60
CA GLN A 86 0.13 -2.11 3.47
C GLN A 86 1.21 -3.16 3.20
N LYS A 87 2.23 -2.78 2.44
CA LYS A 87 3.41 -3.62 2.20
C LYS A 87 4.40 -3.47 3.36
N ASP A 88 4.93 -4.57 3.86
CA ASP A 88 5.95 -4.52 4.90
C ASP A 88 7.27 -4.00 4.31
N ILE A 89 7.87 -2.99 4.95
CA ILE A 89 9.15 -2.42 4.51
C ILE A 89 10.31 -3.41 4.70
N SER A 90 10.14 -4.44 5.51
CA SER A 90 11.09 -5.54 5.66
C SER A 90 10.96 -6.62 4.58
N ASP A 91 9.96 -6.53 3.68
CA ASP A 91 9.81 -7.45 2.54
C ASP A 91 11.09 -7.54 1.72
N ALA A 92 11.40 -8.74 1.23
CA ALA A 92 12.63 -9.00 0.48
C ALA A 92 12.72 -8.19 -0.83
N ALA A 93 11.58 -7.77 -1.39
CA ALA A 93 11.54 -6.91 -2.57
C ALA A 93 11.89 -5.44 -2.26
N VAL A 94 11.90 -5.04 -0.99
CA VAL A 94 12.37 -3.71 -0.59
C VAL A 94 13.87 -3.79 -0.31
N GLU A 95 14.66 -3.12 -1.12
CA GLU A 95 16.12 -3.10 -1.03
C GLU A 95 16.60 -1.75 -0.51
N VAL A 96 17.58 -1.78 0.39
CA VAL A 96 18.25 -0.59 0.94
C VAL A 96 19.72 -0.64 0.56
N THR A 97 20.18 0.40 -0.10
CA THR A 97 21.61 0.58 -0.44
C THR A 97 22.17 1.76 0.37
N LEU A 98 23.27 1.53 1.04
CA LEU A 98 23.95 2.56 1.81
C LEU A 98 25.03 3.24 0.96
N GLN A 99 25.45 4.43 1.36
CA GLN A 99 26.61 5.11 0.81
C GLN A 99 27.90 4.34 1.11
N ASP A 100 28.90 4.53 0.29
CA ASP A 100 30.24 3.95 0.52
C ASP A 100 31.01 4.76 1.59
N ASN A 101 31.89 4.08 2.34
CA ASN A 101 32.82 4.67 3.30
C ASN A 101 32.14 5.50 4.41
N ILE A 102 31.01 5.05 4.97
CA ILE A 102 30.35 5.72 6.08
C ILE A 102 31.20 5.57 7.36
N ASP A 103 31.51 6.69 8.01
CA ASP A 103 31.99 6.70 9.38
C ASP A 103 30.83 6.56 10.36
N TRP A 104 30.47 5.31 10.65
CA TRP A 104 29.32 4.99 11.50
C TRP A 104 29.46 5.54 12.91
N ASP A 105 30.64 5.55 13.51
CA ASP A 105 30.85 6.07 14.86
C ASP A 105 30.51 7.56 14.90
N LYS A 106 30.95 8.31 13.89
CA LYS A 106 30.62 9.74 13.79
C LYS A 106 29.15 9.98 13.50
N VAL A 107 28.56 9.28 12.53
CA VAL A 107 27.15 9.45 12.14
C VAL A 107 26.21 9.16 13.30
N LEU A 108 26.42 8.05 14.02
CA LEU A 108 25.58 7.69 15.14
C LEU A 108 25.74 8.65 16.32
N ALA A 109 26.96 9.15 16.57
CA ALA A 109 27.21 10.16 17.59
C ALA A 109 26.54 11.50 17.25
N ASP A 110 26.67 11.96 16.00
CA ASP A 110 26.03 13.20 15.54
C ASP A 110 24.49 13.12 15.62
N ALA A 111 23.91 12.02 15.18
CA ALA A 111 22.46 11.82 15.25
C ALA A 111 21.94 11.70 16.70
N ALA A 112 22.73 11.15 17.61
CA ALA A 112 22.40 11.08 19.03
C ALA A 112 22.55 12.44 19.73
N ALA A 113 23.50 13.27 19.28
CA ALA A 113 23.74 14.60 19.84
C ALA A 113 22.66 15.64 19.43
N ASP A 114 22.07 15.46 18.26
CA ASP A 114 21.02 16.34 17.72
C ASP A 114 19.80 15.52 17.27
N PRO A 115 18.94 15.11 18.21
CA PRO A 115 17.75 14.28 17.89
C PRO A 115 16.76 14.96 16.95
N ASP A 116 16.68 16.29 16.95
CA ASP A 116 15.76 17.05 16.11
C ASP A 116 16.14 16.99 14.61
N ASN A 117 17.44 16.82 14.33
CA ASN A 117 18.00 16.69 12.97
C ASN A 117 18.54 15.27 12.68
N ALA A 118 18.30 14.32 13.56
CA ALA A 118 18.83 12.94 13.42
C ALA A 118 18.42 12.31 12.09
N SER A 119 17.16 12.49 11.64
CA SER A 119 16.69 11.96 10.36
C SER A 119 17.54 12.45 9.19
N ALA A 120 17.83 13.75 9.10
CA ALA A 120 18.64 14.31 8.02
C ALA A 120 20.09 13.74 8.01
N THR A 121 20.68 13.60 9.20
CA THR A 121 22.01 12.99 9.37
C THR A 121 22.00 11.54 8.90
N LEU A 122 21.02 10.75 9.30
CA LEU A 122 20.91 9.32 8.97
C LEU A 122 20.56 9.11 7.48
N THR A 123 19.71 9.96 6.90
CA THR A 123 19.33 9.91 5.48
C THR A 123 20.54 10.09 4.58
N SER A 124 21.52 10.90 5.00
CA SER A 124 22.76 11.09 4.24
C SER A 124 23.56 9.80 4.04
N CYS A 125 23.35 8.78 4.88
CA CYS A 125 23.98 7.47 4.77
C CYS A 125 23.27 6.53 3.78
N ILE A 126 22.03 6.86 3.39
CA ILE A 126 21.27 6.05 2.44
C ILE A 126 21.55 6.56 1.03
N LYS A 127 21.95 5.65 0.17
CA LYS A 127 22.10 5.93 -1.26
C LYS A 127 20.76 5.76 -1.97
N GLU A 128 20.02 4.72 -1.63
CA GLU A 128 18.77 4.36 -2.28
C GLU A 128 17.94 3.42 -1.39
N VAL A 129 16.64 3.63 -1.37
CA VAL A 129 15.65 2.64 -0.92
C VAL A 129 14.70 2.39 -2.08
N LYS A 130 14.53 1.15 -2.51
CA LYS A 130 13.68 0.82 -3.66
C LYS A 130 12.83 -0.41 -3.40
N ASP A 131 11.64 -0.42 -3.99
CA ASP A 131 10.79 -1.59 -4.10
C ASP A 131 10.92 -2.18 -5.50
N THR A 132 11.32 -3.44 -5.59
CA THR A 132 11.59 -4.16 -6.85
C THR A 132 10.41 -5.01 -7.33
N ALA A 133 9.26 -4.92 -6.65
CA ALA A 133 8.04 -5.65 -7.00
C ALA A 133 6.84 -4.69 -7.16
N ARG A 134 7.01 -3.69 -8.02
CA ARG A 134 6.01 -2.65 -8.33
C ARG A 134 5.36 -2.89 -9.68
N THR A 135 4.08 -2.50 -9.78
CA THR A 135 3.28 -2.60 -11.03
C THR A 135 2.70 -1.27 -11.46
N ASP A 136 3.06 -0.17 -10.79
CA ASP A 136 2.63 1.18 -11.16
C ASP A 136 3.29 1.64 -12.49
N ALA A 137 2.62 2.56 -13.16
CA ALA A 137 3.02 3.02 -14.50
C ALA A 137 4.36 3.78 -14.52
N ASP A 138 4.79 4.33 -13.38
CA ASP A 138 6.05 5.06 -13.23
C ASP A 138 7.18 4.20 -12.60
N ALA A 139 6.92 2.91 -12.34
CA ALA A 139 7.97 1.95 -12.02
C ALA A 139 8.72 1.55 -13.29
N VAL A 140 10.04 1.56 -13.24
CA VAL A 140 10.91 1.10 -14.34
C VAL A 140 11.27 -0.36 -14.11
N ASP A 141 10.86 -1.24 -15.02
CA ASP A 141 11.08 -2.69 -14.91
C ASP A 141 10.61 -3.29 -13.56
N GLY A 142 9.50 -2.77 -13.02
CA GLY A 142 8.98 -3.18 -11.73
C GLY A 142 9.70 -2.58 -10.52
N VAL A 143 10.60 -1.63 -10.73
CA VAL A 143 11.38 -0.98 -9.67
C VAL A 143 10.90 0.45 -9.43
N LYS A 144 10.67 0.81 -8.18
CA LYS A 144 10.30 2.16 -7.75
C LYS A 144 11.15 2.59 -6.57
N ASN A 145 11.79 3.75 -6.68
CA ASN A 145 12.47 4.38 -5.55
C ASN A 145 11.44 4.87 -4.52
N LEU A 146 11.67 4.53 -3.26
CA LEU A 146 10.87 4.96 -2.13
C LEU A 146 11.37 6.31 -1.61
N VAL A 147 10.44 7.13 -1.13
CA VAL A 147 10.68 8.51 -0.72
C VAL A 147 10.54 8.64 0.79
N GLU A 148 11.60 9.13 1.46
CA GLU A 148 11.54 9.47 2.88
C GLU A 148 10.46 10.53 3.15
N GLY A 149 9.75 10.38 4.28
CA GLY A 149 8.63 11.22 4.66
C GLY A 149 7.30 10.86 3.96
N THR A 150 7.33 10.02 2.92
CA THR A 150 6.15 9.53 2.21
C THR A 150 5.97 8.03 2.38
N ASP A 151 6.98 7.25 2.03
CA ASP A 151 6.96 5.78 2.04
C ASP A 151 7.62 5.20 3.29
N TYR A 152 8.56 5.92 3.88
CA TYR A 152 9.24 5.54 5.12
C TYR A 152 9.77 6.76 5.88
N THR A 153 10.09 6.54 7.15
CA THR A 153 10.88 7.44 7.98
C THR A 153 12.14 6.73 8.46
N ILE A 154 13.17 7.50 8.85
CA ILE A 154 14.44 6.98 9.34
C ILE A 154 14.71 7.48 10.75
N SER A 155 15.23 6.60 11.61
CA SER A 155 15.61 6.92 12.99
C SER A 155 16.81 6.10 13.44
N LEU A 156 17.43 6.48 14.56
CA LEU A 156 18.37 5.61 15.25
C LEU A 156 17.68 4.33 15.72
N SER A 157 18.36 3.21 15.58
CA SER A 157 17.87 1.96 16.18
C SER A 157 17.75 2.09 17.71
N LYS A 158 16.88 1.29 18.32
CA LYS A 158 16.68 1.27 19.77
C LYS A 158 17.96 1.04 20.58
N THR A 159 18.96 0.42 19.96
CA THR A 159 20.27 0.19 20.59
C THR A 159 21.25 1.35 20.37
N GLY A 160 20.92 2.33 19.53
CA GLY A 160 21.82 3.43 19.12
C GLY A 160 23.01 2.98 18.26
N ARG A 161 23.00 1.73 17.73
CA ARG A 161 24.12 1.14 16.98
C ARG A 161 23.84 0.93 15.52
N GLY A 162 22.81 1.55 14.99
CA GLY A 162 22.39 1.42 13.60
C GLY A 162 21.19 2.29 13.32
N ILE A 163 20.59 2.09 12.17
CA ILE A 163 19.42 2.82 11.70
C ILE A 163 18.22 1.91 11.65
N THR A 164 17.03 2.49 11.77
CA THR A 164 15.73 1.84 11.57
C THR A 164 14.97 2.62 10.52
N LEU A 165 14.49 1.94 9.49
CA LEU A 165 13.49 2.46 8.56
C LEU A 165 12.13 1.97 9.05
N THR A 166 11.18 2.89 9.18
CA THR A 166 9.78 2.58 9.54
C THR A 166 8.89 2.92 8.35
N GLY A 167 8.13 1.96 7.86
CA GLY A 167 7.19 2.15 6.75
C GLY A 167 6.07 3.12 7.12
N THR A 168 5.67 3.96 6.16
CA THR A 168 4.58 4.93 6.28
C THR A 168 3.72 4.93 5.01
N GLY A 169 2.54 5.55 5.06
CA GLY A 169 1.65 5.61 3.89
C GLY A 169 1.21 4.20 3.45
N ASN A 170 1.68 3.79 2.28
CA ASN A 170 1.39 2.46 1.72
C ASN A 170 2.29 1.35 2.26
N TYR A 171 3.27 1.70 3.07
CA TYR A 171 4.20 0.76 3.72
C TYR A 171 3.98 0.71 5.23
N THR A 172 4.39 -0.38 5.86
CA THR A 172 4.30 -0.62 7.30
C THR A 172 5.54 -1.39 7.78
N GLY A 173 5.61 -1.64 9.09
CA GLY A 173 6.70 -2.42 9.69
C GLY A 173 7.99 -1.65 9.86
N GLU A 174 9.02 -2.34 10.31
CA GLU A 174 10.35 -1.79 10.58
C GLU A 174 11.43 -2.66 9.93
N ARG A 175 12.48 -2.02 9.41
CA ARG A 175 13.69 -2.65 8.86
C ARG A 175 14.92 -2.11 9.57
N TYR A 176 15.79 -3.00 10.04
CA TYR A 176 17.01 -2.72 10.80
C TYR A 176 18.26 -2.96 9.95
#